data_4bb33357f5e9380c98752043a5c13e01
#
_entry.id   4bb33357f5e9380c98752043a5c13e01
#
_cell.length_a   1.000
_cell.length_b   1.000
_cell.length_c   1.000
_cell.angle_alpha   90.00
_cell.angle_beta   90.00
_cell.angle_gamma   90.00
#
_symmetry.space_group_name_H-M   'P 1'
#
loop_
_entity.id
_entity.type
_entity.pdbx_description
1 polymer ?
#
loop_
_entity_poly.entity_id
_entity_poly.type
_entity_poly.pdbx_seq_one_letter_code
_entity_poly.pdbx_strand_id
1 'polypeptide(L)'
;MTVQKTDFATNSAIVADYRARTPGSGALFERARKVLPSGITHDARYLDPYSIHVARAKGPRKWDVDGNEYVDYFGGHGAMLLGHSHPAVIEAVKRQMDLGTHYGSSHELEVRWAELVCELIPSAEKVRFTASGTEASHMAIRLARAHTGKDKIVRFVGHFHGWHDAVAAGATSNYDGSSPVWEIGRASCRERV
;
A
#
# COMPACT_ATOMS: atom_id res chain seq x y z
N MET A 1 -25.26 9.36 4.95
CA MET A 1 -24.86 10.09 6.16
C MET A 1 -23.71 11.01 5.80
N THR A 2 -23.92 12.31 5.83
CA THR A 2 -22.85 13.30 5.61
C THR A 2 -22.02 13.36 6.88
N VAL A 3 -20.80 12.84 6.84
CA VAL A 3 -19.83 13.03 7.92
C VAL A 3 -19.60 14.54 8.04
N GLN A 4 -20.04 15.16 9.12
CA GLN A 4 -19.66 16.52 9.43
C GLN A 4 -18.14 16.56 9.57
N LYS A 5 -17.48 17.23 8.62
CA LYS A 5 -16.07 17.57 8.75
C LYS A 5 -15.93 18.45 9.98
N THR A 6 -15.31 17.93 11.02
CA THR A 6 -14.84 18.74 12.14
C THR A 6 -13.69 19.58 11.62
N ASP A 7 -13.92 20.87 11.52
CA ASP A 7 -13.05 21.88 10.87
C ASP A 7 -11.86 22.27 11.77
N PHE A 8 -11.26 21.30 12.47
CA PHE A 8 -10.17 21.55 13.42
C PHE A 8 -8.86 21.99 12.74
N ALA A 9 -8.69 21.67 11.46
CA ALA A 9 -7.44 21.96 10.75
C ALA A 9 -7.44 23.29 9.99
N THR A 10 -8.61 23.86 9.66
CA THR A 10 -8.72 24.96 8.71
C THR A 10 -8.27 26.33 9.22
N ASN A 11 -8.14 26.52 10.53
CA ASN A 11 -7.82 27.82 11.15
C ASN A 11 -6.48 27.85 11.90
N SER A 12 -5.64 26.80 11.83
CA SER A 12 -4.34 26.83 12.48
C SER A 12 -3.29 27.57 11.62
N ALA A 13 -2.38 28.30 12.27
CA ALA A 13 -1.23 28.92 11.61
C ALA A 13 -0.36 27.88 10.86
N ILE A 14 -0.33 26.64 11.35
CA ILE A 14 0.38 25.51 10.71
C ILE A 14 -0.22 25.21 9.33
N VAL A 15 -1.55 25.13 9.23
CA VAL A 15 -2.25 24.86 7.96
C VAL A 15 -2.04 26.01 6.98
N ALA A 16 -2.06 27.26 7.46
CA ALA A 16 -1.80 28.43 6.63
C ALA A 16 -0.36 28.40 6.06
N ASP A 17 0.64 28.12 6.89
CA ASP A 17 2.04 27.97 6.47
C ASP A 17 2.20 26.79 5.49
N TYR A 18 1.58 25.64 5.78
CA TYR A 18 1.57 24.48 4.87
C TYR A 18 1.05 24.85 3.48
N ARG A 19 -0.10 25.53 3.40
CA ARG A 19 -0.69 25.98 2.13
C ARG A 19 0.19 26.98 1.40
N ALA A 20 0.82 27.90 2.12
CA ALA A 20 1.72 28.90 1.56
C ALA A 20 2.99 28.27 0.95
N ARG A 21 3.49 27.20 1.56
CA ARG A 21 4.70 26.48 1.11
C ARG A 21 4.43 25.43 0.04
N THR A 22 3.19 24.98 -0.15
CA THR A 22 2.83 23.87 -1.05
C THR A 22 1.71 24.21 -2.04
N PRO A 23 1.74 25.40 -2.70
CA PRO A 23 0.66 25.82 -3.60
C PRO A 23 0.52 24.92 -4.84
N GLY A 24 1.62 24.40 -5.38
CA GLY A 24 1.62 23.46 -6.51
C GLY A 24 0.97 22.12 -6.14
N SER A 25 1.27 21.59 -4.95
CA SER A 25 0.60 20.40 -4.43
C SER A 25 -0.90 20.61 -4.25
N GLY A 26 -1.31 21.80 -3.77
CA GLY A 26 -2.72 22.18 -3.65
C GLY A 26 -3.42 22.21 -5.01
N ALA A 27 -2.82 22.81 -6.03
CA ALA A 27 -3.36 22.87 -7.39
C ALA A 27 -3.49 21.47 -8.01
N LEU A 28 -2.52 20.57 -7.79
CA LEU A 28 -2.58 19.19 -8.24
C LEU A 28 -3.69 18.41 -7.51
N PHE A 29 -3.87 18.62 -6.21
CA PHE A 29 -4.95 18.01 -5.46
C PHE A 29 -6.33 18.41 -5.99
N GLU A 30 -6.57 19.69 -6.30
CA GLU A 30 -7.83 20.13 -6.90
C GLU A 30 -8.08 19.50 -8.29
N ARG A 31 -7.04 19.26 -9.06
CA ARG A 31 -7.14 18.48 -10.31
C ARG A 31 -7.47 17.01 -10.03
N ALA A 32 -6.78 16.40 -9.06
CA ALA A 32 -6.94 15.01 -8.68
C ALA A 32 -8.37 14.71 -8.20
N ARG A 33 -8.99 15.60 -7.42
CA ARG A 33 -10.38 15.46 -6.95
C ARG A 33 -11.42 15.32 -8.07
N LYS A 34 -11.12 15.76 -9.28
CA LYS A 34 -12.01 15.65 -10.43
C LYS A 34 -12.05 14.23 -11.03
N VAL A 35 -11.01 13.43 -10.80
CA VAL A 35 -10.80 12.12 -11.44
C VAL A 35 -10.47 10.99 -10.47
N LEU A 36 -10.16 11.31 -9.22
CA LEU A 36 -9.84 10.33 -8.18
C LEU A 36 -10.79 10.51 -6.98
N PRO A 37 -11.33 9.44 -6.42
CA PRO A 37 -12.07 9.49 -5.16
C PRO A 37 -11.21 10.16 -4.07
N SER A 38 -11.77 11.16 -3.39
CA SER A 38 -11.06 11.97 -2.36
C SER A 38 -9.76 12.62 -2.81
N GLY A 39 -9.48 12.68 -4.13
CA GLY A 39 -8.26 13.25 -4.70
C GLY A 39 -6.98 12.43 -4.50
N ILE A 40 -7.10 11.17 -4.10
CA ILE A 40 -5.98 10.27 -3.79
C ILE A 40 -6.16 8.90 -4.44
N THR A 41 -5.05 8.16 -4.60
CA THR A 41 -5.06 6.79 -5.14
C THR A 41 -4.94 5.71 -4.07
N HIS A 42 -4.73 6.08 -2.81
CA HIS A 42 -4.60 5.15 -1.70
C HIS A 42 -4.91 5.85 -0.38
N ASP A 43 -5.73 5.23 0.47
CA ASP A 43 -6.26 5.83 1.71
C ASP A 43 -5.17 6.34 2.66
N ALA A 44 -4.03 5.63 2.75
CA ALA A 44 -2.89 6.06 3.57
C ALA A 44 -2.24 7.38 3.09
N ARG A 45 -2.64 7.91 1.92
CA ARG A 45 -2.18 9.21 1.42
C ARG A 45 -3.14 10.34 1.72
N TYR A 46 -4.27 10.03 2.36
CA TYR A 46 -5.20 11.08 2.78
C TYR A 46 -4.59 11.92 3.89
N LEU A 47 -4.52 13.22 3.67
CA LEU A 47 -4.07 14.21 4.62
C LEU A 47 -4.92 15.48 4.44
N ASP A 48 -5.35 16.09 5.53
CA ASP A 48 -6.03 17.37 5.51
C ASP A 48 -5.01 18.51 5.74
N PRO A 49 -4.96 19.57 4.91
CA PRO A 49 -5.88 19.91 3.83
C PRO A 49 -5.64 19.14 2.52
N TYR A 50 -4.47 18.64 2.26
CA TYR A 50 -4.06 17.78 1.15
C TYR A 50 -2.64 17.24 1.39
N SER A 51 -2.31 16.13 0.76
CA SER A 51 -0.93 15.60 0.76
C SER A 51 -0.05 16.36 -0.23
N ILE A 52 1.26 16.44 0.06
CA ILE A 52 2.25 16.90 -0.91
C ILE A 52 2.28 15.99 -2.14
N HIS A 53 2.55 16.58 -3.30
CA HIS A 53 2.81 15.84 -4.53
C HIS A 53 4.32 15.79 -4.78
N VAL A 54 4.89 14.59 -4.72
CA VAL A 54 6.34 14.38 -4.86
C VAL A 54 6.74 14.43 -6.33
N ALA A 55 7.74 15.25 -6.64
CA ALA A 55 8.33 15.37 -7.97
C ALA A 55 9.54 14.45 -8.17
N ARG A 56 10.36 14.25 -7.13
CA ARG A 56 11.55 13.39 -7.17
C ARG A 56 11.93 12.88 -5.80
N ALA A 57 12.69 11.77 -5.78
CA ALA A 57 13.25 11.23 -4.55
C ALA A 57 14.63 10.61 -4.82
N LYS A 58 15.53 10.63 -3.81
CA LYS A 58 16.86 10.02 -3.88
C LYS A 58 17.36 9.67 -2.48
N GLY A 59 17.85 8.46 -2.28
CA GLY A 59 18.26 7.99 -0.97
C GLY A 59 17.14 8.15 0.06
N PRO A 60 17.39 8.77 1.23
CA PRO A 60 16.39 8.97 2.27
C PRO A 60 15.55 10.25 2.09
N ARG A 61 15.64 10.94 0.96
CA ARG A 61 15.03 12.25 0.75
C ARG A 61 14.07 12.26 -0.43
N LYS A 62 13.03 13.11 -0.32
CA LYS A 62 12.08 13.40 -1.40
C LYS A 62 11.83 14.90 -1.49
N TRP A 63 11.47 15.37 -2.67
CA TRP A 63 11.15 16.76 -2.96
C TRP A 63 9.77 16.84 -3.58
N ASP A 64 8.96 17.74 -3.10
CA ASP A 64 7.65 18.00 -3.68
C ASP A 64 7.74 18.81 -4.98
N VAL A 65 6.60 19.05 -5.60
CA VAL A 65 6.48 19.85 -6.82
C VAL A 65 6.76 21.32 -6.61
N ASP A 66 6.75 21.78 -5.35
CA ASP A 66 7.04 23.13 -4.93
C ASP A 66 8.54 23.32 -4.58
N GLY A 67 9.34 22.23 -4.62
CA GLY A 67 10.77 22.22 -4.37
C GLY A 67 11.16 22.03 -2.90
N ASN A 68 10.21 21.86 -2.01
CA ASN A 68 10.50 21.59 -0.60
C ASN A 68 11.12 20.21 -0.42
N GLU A 69 12.16 20.12 0.40
CA GLU A 69 12.86 18.88 0.73
C GLU A 69 12.31 18.26 2.02
N TYR A 70 12.13 16.91 1.99
CA TYR A 70 11.66 16.14 3.13
C TYR A 70 12.56 14.91 3.34
N VAL A 71 12.78 14.54 4.59
CA VAL A 71 13.30 13.20 4.94
C VAL A 71 12.14 12.20 4.86
N ASP A 72 12.33 11.13 4.13
CA ASP A 72 11.28 10.13 3.91
C ASP A 72 11.34 9.00 4.95
N TYR A 73 10.65 9.18 6.07
CA TYR A 73 10.49 8.15 7.08
C TYR A 73 9.46 7.07 6.73
N PHE A 74 8.69 7.28 5.65
CA PHE A 74 7.66 6.33 5.24
C PHE A 74 8.21 5.22 4.34
N GLY A 75 9.22 5.54 3.51
CA GLY A 75 9.96 4.59 2.70
C GLY A 75 9.10 3.65 1.86
N GLY A 76 8.00 4.15 1.27
CA GLY A 76 7.09 3.32 0.48
C GLY A 76 6.47 2.16 1.28
N HIS A 77 5.91 2.43 2.46
CA HIS A 77 5.42 1.43 3.44
C HIS A 77 6.53 0.48 3.94
N GLY A 78 7.77 0.97 4.04
CA GLY A 78 8.91 0.20 4.50
C GLY A 78 9.61 -0.65 3.43
N ALA A 79 9.14 -0.61 2.18
CA ALA A 79 9.73 -1.40 1.09
C ALA A 79 11.07 -0.85 0.58
N MET A 80 11.36 0.43 0.81
CA MET A 80 12.53 1.12 0.27
C MET A 80 13.76 1.00 1.19
N LEU A 81 14.17 -0.23 1.53
CA LEU A 81 15.30 -0.49 2.46
C LEU A 81 16.62 0.14 2.01
N LEU A 82 16.86 0.23 0.69
CA LEU A 82 18.05 0.84 0.11
C LEU A 82 17.87 2.34 -0.18
N GLY A 83 16.71 2.90 0.18
CA GLY A 83 16.32 4.26 -0.19
C GLY A 83 15.89 4.39 -1.65
N HIS A 84 15.47 5.59 -2.02
CA HIS A 84 15.03 5.90 -3.37
C HIS A 84 16.19 5.90 -4.37
N SER A 85 15.93 5.40 -5.57
CA SER A 85 16.84 5.47 -6.72
C SER A 85 18.25 4.93 -6.42
N HIS A 86 18.33 3.79 -5.71
CA HIS A 86 19.62 3.15 -5.43
C HIS A 86 20.33 2.82 -6.74
N PRO A 87 21.61 3.23 -6.95
CA PRO A 87 22.27 3.12 -8.25
C PRO A 87 22.29 1.69 -8.82
N ALA A 88 22.65 0.70 -8.00
CA ALA A 88 22.70 -0.69 -8.48
C ALA A 88 21.34 -1.22 -8.94
N VAL A 89 20.25 -0.82 -8.26
CA VAL A 89 18.89 -1.20 -8.65
C VAL A 89 18.51 -0.53 -9.97
N ILE A 90 18.74 0.78 -10.08
CA ILE A 90 18.44 1.54 -11.30
C ILE A 90 19.17 0.96 -12.51
N GLU A 91 20.47 0.67 -12.38
CA GLU A 91 21.25 0.10 -13.48
C GLU A 91 20.80 -1.32 -13.85
N ALA A 92 20.44 -2.15 -12.88
CA ALA A 92 19.87 -3.47 -13.16
C ALA A 92 18.53 -3.38 -13.91
N VAL A 93 17.65 -2.47 -13.47
CA VAL A 93 16.35 -2.23 -14.14
C VAL A 93 16.56 -1.73 -15.57
N LYS A 94 17.43 -0.73 -15.79
CA LYS A 94 17.72 -0.22 -17.14
C LYS A 94 18.19 -1.32 -18.08
N ARG A 95 19.18 -2.13 -17.67
CA ARG A 95 19.65 -3.25 -18.48
C ARG A 95 18.55 -4.24 -18.84
N GLN A 96 17.64 -4.53 -17.89
CA GLN A 96 16.55 -5.45 -18.14
C GLN A 96 15.47 -4.87 -19.05
N MET A 97 15.23 -3.56 -18.98
CA MET A 97 14.23 -2.90 -19.84
C MET A 97 14.63 -2.96 -21.32
N ASP A 98 15.93 -2.91 -21.64
CA ASP A 98 16.43 -3.07 -23.01
C ASP A 98 16.17 -4.48 -23.59
N LEU A 99 15.99 -5.48 -22.72
CA LEU A 99 15.70 -6.87 -23.10
C LEU A 99 14.20 -7.18 -23.13
N GLY A 100 13.38 -6.32 -22.52
CA GLY A 100 11.93 -6.46 -22.45
C GLY A 100 11.41 -6.43 -21.00
N THR A 101 10.13 -6.07 -20.85
CA THR A 101 9.49 -5.81 -19.56
C THR A 101 8.41 -6.82 -19.18
N HIS A 102 7.81 -7.50 -20.17
CA HIS A 102 6.76 -8.50 -19.94
C HIS A 102 6.72 -9.49 -21.09
N TYR A 103 7.09 -10.73 -20.83
CA TYR A 103 7.24 -11.74 -21.86
C TYR A 103 6.01 -12.61 -22.09
N GLY A 104 5.06 -12.65 -21.15
CA GLY A 104 3.94 -13.62 -21.20
C GLY A 104 4.40 -15.09 -21.10
N SER A 105 5.66 -15.31 -20.73
CA SER A 105 6.31 -16.61 -20.58
C SER A 105 7.26 -16.59 -19.39
N SER A 106 7.76 -17.75 -18.98
CA SER A 106 8.73 -17.84 -17.88
C SER A 106 10.07 -17.18 -18.25
N HIS A 107 10.74 -16.63 -17.25
CA HIS A 107 12.01 -15.92 -17.39
C HIS A 107 13.01 -16.38 -16.32
N GLU A 108 14.28 -16.39 -16.65
CA GLU A 108 15.36 -16.82 -15.74
C GLU A 108 15.35 -16.04 -14.40
N LEU A 109 15.06 -14.75 -14.44
CA LEU A 109 15.04 -13.93 -13.22
C LEU A 109 13.96 -14.36 -12.21
N GLU A 110 12.86 -14.97 -12.66
CA GLU A 110 11.84 -15.54 -11.75
C GLU A 110 12.44 -16.71 -10.96
N VAL A 111 13.20 -17.57 -11.64
CA VAL A 111 13.85 -18.73 -11.02
C VAL A 111 14.90 -18.25 -10.02
N ARG A 112 15.80 -17.37 -10.43
CA ARG A 112 16.84 -16.80 -9.55
C ARG A 112 16.25 -16.08 -8.33
N TRP A 113 15.14 -15.37 -8.51
CA TRP A 113 14.46 -14.73 -7.39
C TRP A 113 13.85 -15.75 -6.43
N ALA A 114 13.22 -16.81 -6.95
CA ALA A 114 12.68 -17.89 -6.11
C ALA A 114 13.80 -18.63 -5.35
N GLU A 115 14.92 -18.94 -6.00
CA GLU A 115 16.10 -19.52 -5.37
C GLU A 115 16.61 -18.67 -4.21
N LEU A 116 16.77 -17.37 -4.43
CA LEU A 116 17.22 -16.43 -3.40
C LEU A 116 16.24 -16.34 -2.21
N VAL A 117 14.92 -16.36 -2.47
CA VAL A 117 13.92 -16.38 -1.40
C VAL A 117 14.03 -17.67 -0.58
N CYS A 118 14.20 -18.84 -1.22
CA CYS A 118 14.37 -20.10 -0.52
C CYS A 118 15.69 -20.16 0.28
N GLU A 119 16.74 -19.53 -0.21
CA GLU A 119 18.02 -19.41 0.52
C GLU A 119 17.89 -18.52 1.77
N LEU A 120 17.22 -17.38 1.65
CA LEU A 120 17.10 -16.38 2.73
C LEU A 120 16.03 -16.73 3.77
N ILE A 121 15.04 -17.54 3.43
CA ILE A 121 13.92 -17.88 4.29
C ILE A 121 13.88 -19.42 4.47
N PRO A 122 14.44 -19.95 5.58
CA PRO A 122 14.60 -21.40 5.77
C PRO A 122 13.29 -22.23 5.70
N SER A 123 12.15 -21.59 5.96
CA SER A 123 10.83 -22.25 5.86
C SER A 123 10.23 -22.23 4.45
N ALA A 124 10.85 -21.55 3.50
CA ALA A 124 10.39 -21.45 2.12
C ALA A 124 11.00 -22.56 1.26
N GLU A 125 10.32 -23.71 1.13
CA GLU A 125 10.76 -24.80 0.24
C GLU A 125 10.43 -24.50 -1.23
N LYS A 126 9.30 -23.84 -1.48
CA LYS A 126 8.82 -23.42 -2.80
C LYS A 126 8.13 -22.08 -2.69
N VAL A 127 8.26 -21.27 -3.73
CA VAL A 127 7.72 -19.91 -3.77
C VAL A 127 6.76 -19.73 -4.94
N ARG A 128 5.68 -19.01 -4.69
CA ARG A 128 4.80 -18.49 -5.73
C ARG A 128 4.68 -16.98 -5.59
N PHE A 129 5.00 -16.28 -6.65
CA PHE A 129 4.87 -14.83 -6.72
C PHE A 129 3.45 -14.42 -7.13
N THR A 130 3.01 -13.27 -6.62
CA THR A 130 1.74 -12.61 -6.94
C THR A 130 1.99 -11.13 -7.15
N ALA A 131 1.04 -10.41 -7.76
CA ALA A 131 1.21 -9.00 -8.06
C ALA A 131 1.02 -8.07 -6.84
N SER A 132 0.42 -8.57 -5.75
CA SER A 132 0.15 -7.77 -4.55
C SER A 132 0.10 -8.62 -3.28
N GLY A 133 0.26 -7.98 -2.11
CA GLY A 133 0.05 -8.63 -0.82
C GLY A 133 -1.38 -9.12 -0.61
N THR A 134 -2.38 -8.43 -1.19
CA THR A 134 -3.78 -8.87 -1.18
C THR A 134 -3.96 -10.20 -1.91
N GLU A 135 -3.35 -10.37 -3.06
CA GLU A 135 -3.37 -11.64 -3.80
C GLU A 135 -2.62 -12.74 -3.05
N ALA A 136 -1.46 -12.40 -2.47
CA ALA A 136 -0.67 -13.37 -1.69
C ALA A 136 -1.46 -13.89 -0.49
N SER A 137 -2.07 -13.02 0.32
CA SER A 137 -2.88 -13.41 1.48
C SER A 137 -4.14 -14.18 1.07
N HIS A 138 -4.80 -13.77 -0.02
CA HIS A 138 -5.94 -14.49 -0.56
C HIS A 138 -5.55 -15.92 -1.00
N MET A 139 -4.47 -16.05 -1.75
CA MET A 139 -3.96 -17.37 -2.18
C MET A 139 -3.58 -18.25 -0.98
N ALA A 140 -2.86 -17.68 0.00
CA ALA A 140 -2.44 -18.41 1.20
C ALA A 140 -3.65 -18.94 1.99
N ILE A 141 -4.69 -18.14 2.19
CA ILE A 141 -5.91 -18.58 2.88
C ILE A 141 -6.63 -19.70 2.09
N ARG A 142 -6.72 -19.57 0.77
CA ARG A 142 -7.32 -20.62 -0.07
C ARG A 142 -6.55 -21.93 0.03
N LEU A 143 -5.22 -21.88 -0.03
CA LEU A 143 -4.36 -23.07 0.11
C LEU A 143 -4.49 -23.69 1.50
N ALA A 144 -4.48 -22.87 2.56
CA ALA A 144 -4.64 -23.34 3.93
C ALA A 144 -6.00 -24.06 4.12
N ARG A 145 -7.09 -23.48 3.61
CA ARG A 145 -8.41 -24.10 3.66
C ARG A 145 -8.49 -25.41 2.86
N ALA A 146 -7.93 -25.40 1.66
CA ALA A 146 -7.90 -26.61 0.81
C ALA A 146 -7.10 -27.75 1.45
N HIS A 147 -5.97 -27.42 2.08
CA HIS A 147 -5.12 -28.41 2.74
C HIS A 147 -5.71 -28.95 4.05
N THR A 148 -6.29 -28.07 4.87
CA THR A 148 -6.77 -28.45 6.21
C THR A 148 -8.23 -28.87 6.26
N GLY A 149 -9.03 -28.59 5.24
CA GLY A 149 -10.49 -28.74 5.25
C GLY A 149 -11.20 -27.78 6.22
N LYS A 150 -10.51 -26.78 6.77
CA LYS A 150 -11.05 -25.84 7.77
C LYS A 150 -11.36 -24.48 7.12
N ASP A 151 -12.51 -23.90 7.45
CA ASP A 151 -12.96 -22.63 6.87
C ASP A 151 -12.52 -21.39 7.68
N LYS A 152 -12.39 -21.54 9.00
CA LYS A 152 -12.15 -20.43 9.92
C LYS A 152 -10.69 -19.98 9.91
N ILE A 153 -10.48 -18.68 9.92
CA ILE A 153 -9.18 -18.04 10.11
C ILE A 153 -9.24 -17.14 11.34
N VAL A 154 -8.10 -16.97 12.01
CA VAL A 154 -7.93 -16.04 13.11
C VAL A 154 -7.03 -14.90 12.62
N ARG A 155 -7.42 -13.66 12.92
CA ARG A 155 -6.61 -12.47 12.68
C ARG A 155 -6.76 -11.47 13.81
N PHE A 156 -5.80 -10.59 13.98
CA PHE A 156 -5.88 -9.53 14.97
C PHE A 156 -6.59 -8.29 14.39
N VAL A 157 -7.43 -7.65 15.23
CA VAL A 157 -8.08 -6.38 14.89
C VAL A 157 -7.02 -5.30 14.68
N GLY A 158 -7.23 -4.42 13.71
CA GLY A 158 -6.30 -3.35 13.36
C GLY A 158 -5.15 -3.79 12.44
N HIS A 159 -4.98 -5.09 12.18
CA HIS A 159 -3.97 -5.57 11.25
C HIS A 159 -4.54 -5.61 9.82
N PHE A 160 -3.82 -4.99 8.90
CA PHE A 160 -4.16 -5.01 7.48
C PHE A 160 -3.52 -6.21 6.77
N HIS A 161 -4.35 -7.02 6.12
CA HIS A 161 -3.92 -8.21 5.38
C HIS A 161 -4.44 -8.25 3.93
N GLY A 162 -4.93 -7.14 3.42
CA GLY A 162 -5.47 -7.00 2.07
C GLY A 162 -6.95 -6.63 2.02
N TRP A 163 -7.44 -6.43 0.81
CA TRP A 163 -8.79 -5.90 0.54
C TRP A 163 -9.85 -6.97 0.24
N HIS A 164 -9.50 -8.27 0.27
CA HIS A 164 -10.48 -9.31 0.03
C HIS A 164 -11.33 -9.61 1.28
N ASP A 165 -12.56 -10.07 1.09
CA ASP A 165 -13.60 -10.18 2.12
C ASP A 165 -13.18 -10.97 3.37
N ALA A 166 -12.34 -11.98 3.21
CA ALA A 166 -11.90 -12.79 4.35
C ALA A 166 -11.08 -12.02 5.39
N VAL A 167 -10.48 -10.86 5.03
CA VAL A 167 -9.56 -10.11 5.88
C VAL A 167 -9.82 -8.60 5.93
N ALA A 168 -10.72 -8.05 5.11
CA ALA A 168 -10.96 -6.61 5.04
C ALA A 168 -11.64 -6.06 6.32
N ALA A 169 -12.53 -6.84 6.95
CA ALA A 169 -13.29 -6.39 8.11
C ALA A 169 -12.37 -6.09 9.32
N GLY A 170 -12.57 -4.93 9.97
CA GLY A 170 -11.78 -4.51 11.15
C GLY A 170 -10.29 -4.28 10.89
N ALA A 171 -9.91 -4.01 9.64
CA ALA A 171 -8.51 -3.75 9.26
C ALA A 171 -8.09 -2.28 9.52
N THR A 172 -9.01 -1.38 9.83
CA THR A 172 -8.72 0.02 10.08
C THR A 172 -8.40 0.28 11.54
N SER A 173 -7.47 1.20 11.81
CA SER A 173 -7.09 1.64 13.16
C SER A 173 -8.22 2.36 13.93
N ASN A 174 -9.24 2.81 13.23
CA ASN A 174 -10.40 3.52 13.81
C ASN A 174 -11.59 2.59 14.07
N TYR A 175 -11.36 1.29 14.14
CA TYR A 175 -12.41 0.34 14.48
C TYR A 175 -12.77 0.45 15.98
N ASP A 176 -13.91 1.05 16.26
CA ASP A 176 -14.43 1.26 17.62
C ASP A 176 -15.33 0.11 18.13
N GLY A 177 -15.45 -0.96 17.35
CA GLY A 177 -16.32 -2.09 17.67
C GLY A 177 -17.81 -1.87 17.36
N SER A 178 -18.22 -0.65 17.06
CA SER A 178 -19.63 -0.29 16.79
C SER A 178 -19.99 -0.37 15.30
N SER A 179 -19.00 -0.40 14.43
CA SER A 179 -19.22 -0.46 12.99
C SER A 179 -19.58 -1.86 12.52
N PRO A 180 -20.63 -2.03 11.70
CA PRO A 180 -21.03 -3.32 11.13
C PRO A 180 -19.99 -3.92 10.15
N VAL A 181 -18.83 -3.29 9.96
CA VAL A 181 -17.77 -3.75 9.08
C VAL A 181 -17.28 -5.17 9.43
N TRP A 182 -17.41 -5.57 10.71
CA TRP A 182 -17.13 -6.95 11.12
C TRP A 182 -18.19 -7.98 10.65
N GLU A 183 -19.37 -7.52 10.24
CA GLU A 183 -20.43 -8.38 9.71
C GLU A 183 -20.10 -8.88 8.29
N ILE A 184 -19.34 -8.12 7.50
CA ILE A 184 -18.89 -8.55 6.15
C ILE A 184 -18.03 -9.80 6.27
N GLY A 185 -17.10 -9.86 7.22
CA GLY A 185 -16.31 -11.05 7.49
C GLY A 185 -17.12 -12.22 8.10
N ARG A 186 -18.20 -11.91 8.84
CA ARG A 186 -19.11 -12.91 9.39
C ARG A 186 -20.10 -13.46 8.37
N ALA A 187 -20.56 -12.66 7.42
CA ALA A 187 -21.51 -13.11 6.41
C ALA A 187 -20.90 -14.27 5.60
N SER A 188 -19.63 -14.19 5.23
CA SER A 188 -18.94 -15.30 4.57
C SER A 188 -18.72 -16.54 5.47
N CYS A 189 -18.79 -16.37 6.80
CA CYS A 189 -18.71 -17.46 7.76
C CYS A 189 -20.09 -18.00 8.20
N ARG A 190 -21.17 -17.20 8.09
CA ARG A 190 -22.53 -17.60 8.51
C ARG A 190 -23.26 -18.49 7.51
N GLU A 191 -22.95 -18.38 6.24
CA GLU A 191 -23.62 -19.17 5.20
C GLU A 191 -23.19 -20.63 5.14
N ARG A 192 -22.30 -21.09 6.06
CA ARG A 192 -21.76 -22.44 6.07
C ARG A 192 -21.73 -23.12 7.45
N VAL A 193 -22.64 -22.75 8.32
CA VAL A 193 -22.88 -23.49 9.57
C VAL A 193 -24.31 -23.95 9.61
#